data_564d200c57cb98261bef22c4900ac87b
#
_entry.id   564d200c57cb98261bef22c4900ac87b
#
_cell.length_a   1.000
_cell.length_b   1.000
_cell.length_c   1.000
_cell.angle_alpha   90.00
_cell.angle_beta   90.00
_cell.angle_gamma   90.00
#
_symmetry.space_group_name_H-M   'P 1'
#
loop_
_entity.id
_entity.type
_entity.pdbx_description
1 polymer ?
#
loop_
_entity_poly.entity_id
_entity_poly.type
_entity_poly.pdbx_seq_one_letter_code
_entity_poly.pdbx_strand_id
1 'polypeptide(L)'
;MNVTLIGMGSGQPENLTLQGLAALRQADLILGARRLLAVLPAGCTENRAAAYRPDEVAELLQTSGAENAVLVYSGDTGFYSGASAMMEKLENLGVRARVLPGLSSIQLLAAALGCPWQGWNLVSAHGRTCDPVAECMQGRPTFFLTGGSEDPATLCAQLAAEGFGDVQAVVGQCLGTPEEKIFRGSVKELAAGRFNSLSVLLVEAAEVLPRRAPGLPDEAFERGDVPMTKQEVRAAVLAKLAVRPEDILWDVGAGTGSVSVELALAAPRGRVYAVECRPEGCALIKANREKFRTRNLVLVEGLAPAALSDLPAPDAVFIGGSKGSLAAIVDAALDKNPDARICVSAIALETLSAAVAALTAKGRTVQVSQIAVSRAKAVGGLHLMMAQNPIYLITGE
;
A
#
# COMPACT_ATOMS: atom_id res chain seq x y z
N MET A 1 7.46 40.06 -14.48
CA MET A 1 8.21 38.81 -14.65
C MET A 1 7.22 37.70 -15.04
N ASN A 2 7.50 36.97 -16.09
CA ASN A 2 6.76 35.79 -16.53
C ASN A 2 7.53 34.55 -16.05
N VAL A 3 6.84 33.63 -15.39
CA VAL A 3 7.44 32.39 -14.91
C VAL A 3 6.82 31.20 -15.66
N THR A 4 7.65 30.30 -16.20
CA THR A 4 7.19 29.08 -16.89
C THR A 4 7.83 27.84 -16.25
N LEU A 5 7.02 26.89 -15.82
CA LEU A 5 7.48 25.59 -15.32
C LEU A 5 7.41 24.60 -16.49
N ILE A 6 8.48 23.86 -16.74
CA ILE A 6 8.61 22.96 -17.90
C ILE A 6 9.00 21.56 -17.45
N GLY A 7 8.28 20.55 -17.92
CA GLY A 7 8.70 19.16 -17.88
C GLY A 7 9.72 18.87 -19.00
N MET A 8 10.93 18.49 -18.60
CA MET A 8 12.06 18.22 -19.54
C MET A 8 12.04 16.80 -20.15
N GLY A 9 11.03 15.99 -19.82
CA GLY A 9 11.04 14.59 -20.23
C GLY A 9 12.24 13.84 -19.66
N SER A 10 12.91 13.06 -20.50
CA SER A 10 14.18 12.38 -20.15
C SER A 10 15.37 13.33 -20.06
N GLY A 11 15.20 14.58 -20.44
CA GLY A 11 16.28 15.56 -20.61
C GLY A 11 16.87 15.59 -22.05
N GLN A 12 16.44 14.69 -22.93
CA GLN A 12 16.86 14.71 -24.34
C GLN A 12 16.03 15.71 -25.13
N PRO A 13 16.64 16.50 -26.03
CA PRO A 13 15.93 17.49 -26.83
C PRO A 13 14.74 16.92 -27.63
N GLU A 14 14.84 15.69 -28.10
CA GLU A 14 13.81 15.00 -28.87
C GLU A 14 12.54 14.70 -28.01
N ASN A 15 12.67 14.66 -26.70
CA ASN A 15 11.59 14.42 -25.76
C ASN A 15 10.98 15.71 -25.18
N LEU A 16 11.48 16.87 -25.61
CA LEU A 16 10.92 18.17 -25.26
C LEU A 16 9.69 18.48 -26.12
N THR A 17 8.68 19.09 -25.51
CA THR A 17 7.60 19.68 -26.30
C THR A 17 8.11 20.92 -27.08
N LEU A 18 7.55 21.18 -28.24
CA LEU A 18 7.90 22.38 -29.02
C LEU A 18 7.67 23.67 -28.22
N GLN A 19 6.64 23.72 -27.40
CA GLN A 19 6.38 24.86 -26.53
C GLN A 19 7.42 24.99 -25.41
N GLY A 20 7.86 23.87 -24.82
CA GLY A 20 8.95 23.86 -23.83
C GLY A 20 10.26 24.36 -24.43
N LEU A 21 10.62 23.88 -25.63
CA LEU A 21 11.83 24.34 -26.35
C LEU A 21 11.76 25.83 -26.65
N ALA A 22 10.62 26.33 -27.12
CA ALA A 22 10.44 27.74 -27.40
C ALA A 22 10.60 28.61 -26.14
N ALA A 23 10.00 28.19 -25.01
CA ALA A 23 10.11 28.90 -23.75
C ALA A 23 11.56 28.91 -23.21
N LEU A 24 12.30 27.78 -23.34
CA LEU A 24 13.70 27.70 -22.95
C LEU A 24 14.59 28.67 -23.75
N ARG A 25 14.33 28.82 -25.05
CA ARG A 25 15.10 29.74 -25.93
C ARG A 25 14.78 31.21 -25.67
N GLN A 26 13.59 31.51 -25.13
CA GLN A 26 13.15 32.87 -24.82
C GLN A 26 13.44 33.28 -23.37
N ALA A 27 13.97 32.36 -22.59
CA ALA A 27 14.26 32.62 -21.18
C ALA A 27 15.47 33.55 -20.98
N ASP A 28 15.34 34.47 -20.03
CA ASP A 28 16.45 35.31 -19.55
C ASP A 28 17.15 34.63 -18.34
N LEU A 29 16.44 33.73 -17.68
CA LEU A 29 16.94 32.95 -16.55
C LEU A 29 16.37 31.54 -16.58
N ILE A 30 17.23 30.52 -16.38
CA ILE A 30 16.79 29.12 -16.27
C ILE A 30 17.22 28.56 -14.91
N LEU A 31 16.26 28.03 -14.14
CA LEU A 31 16.47 27.43 -12.83
C LEU A 31 16.11 25.94 -12.87
N GLY A 32 16.84 25.13 -12.12
CA GLY A 32 16.54 23.69 -12.00
C GLY A 32 17.67 22.87 -11.40
N ALA A 33 17.51 21.56 -11.37
CA ALA A 33 18.56 20.66 -10.90
C ALA A 33 19.78 20.69 -11.85
N ARG A 34 20.99 20.61 -11.29
CA ARG A 34 22.26 20.66 -12.06
C ARG A 34 22.28 19.74 -13.28
N ARG A 35 21.77 18.52 -13.11
CA ARG A 35 21.72 17.51 -14.19
C ARG A 35 20.84 17.95 -15.36
N LEU A 36 19.75 18.68 -15.12
CA LEU A 36 18.86 19.18 -16.16
C LEU A 36 19.44 20.40 -16.88
N LEU A 37 20.13 21.27 -16.12
CA LEU A 37 20.83 22.43 -16.68
C LEU A 37 21.99 22.02 -17.60
N ALA A 38 22.61 20.88 -17.32
CA ALA A 38 23.73 20.35 -18.15
C ALA A 38 23.29 19.82 -19.51
N VAL A 39 22.01 19.46 -19.68
CA VAL A 39 21.47 18.88 -20.94
C VAL A 39 20.53 19.84 -21.68
N LEU A 40 20.55 21.13 -21.34
CA LEU A 40 19.73 22.13 -22.04
C LEU A 40 20.11 22.21 -23.52
N PRO A 41 19.12 22.34 -24.43
CA PRO A 41 19.36 22.49 -25.87
C PRO A 41 20.22 23.72 -26.19
N ALA A 42 20.88 23.68 -27.32
CA ALA A 42 21.61 24.85 -27.85
C ALA A 42 20.66 26.04 -28.06
N GLY A 43 21.19 27.25 -27.85
CA GLY A 43 20.48 28.51 -28.01
C GLY A 43 19.65 28.92 -26.78
N CYS A 44 19.83 28.27 -25.64
CA CYS A 44 19.32 28.73 -24.33
C CYS A 44 20.29 29.74 -23.72
N THR A 45 19.77 30.60 -22.82
CA THR A 45 20.60 31.57 -22.06
C THR A 45 21.67 30.87 -21.22
N GLU A 46 22.82 31.55 -21.05
CA GLU A 46 23.87 31.12 -20.11
C GLU A 46 23.57 31.54 -18.64
N ASN A 47 22.57 32.40 -18.42
CA ASN A 47 22.12 32.76 -17.08
C ASN A 47 21.31 31.62 -16.48
N ARG A 48 22.01 30.72 -15.79
CA ARG A 48 21.46 29.47 -15.21
C ARG A 48 21.85 29.35 -13.76
N ALA A 49 20.92 28.96 -12.90
CA ALA A 49 21.21 28.70 -11.49
C ALA A 49 20.64 27.35 -11.04
N ALA A 50 21.48 26.59 -10.32
CA ALA A 50 21.08 25.30 -9.76
C ALA A 50 20.26 25.51 -8.48
N ALA A 51 18.95 25.65 -8.65
CA ALA A 51 17.98 25.81 -7.57
C ALA A 51 16.72 24.98 -7.89
N TYR A 52 16.18 24.31 -6.87
CA TYR A 52 14.98 23.48 -7.01
C TYR A 52 14.06 23.54 -5.77
N ARG A 53 14.56 24.08 -4.66
CA ARG A 53 13.73 24.29 -3.45
C ARG A 53 12.86 25.54 -3.64
N PRO A 54 11.56 25.49 -3.32
CA PRO A 54 10.66 26.62 -3.58
C PRO A 54 11.13 27.96 -3.00
N ASP A 55 11.70 27.97 -1.79
CA ASP A 55 12.16 29.22 -1.15
C ASP A 55 13.39 29.80 -1.85
N GLU A 56 14.39 28.96 -2.18
CA GLU A 56 15.60 29.33 -2.91
C GLU A 56 15.26 29.86 -4.30
N VAL A 57 14.36 29.21 -5.00
CA VAL A 57 13.88 29.63 -6.32
C VAL A 57 13.16 30.99 -6.22
N ALA A 58 12.29 31.16 -5.21
CA ALA A 58 11.56 32.40 -5.02
C ALA A 58 12.50 33.58 -4.78
N GLU A 59 13.56 33.41 -3.98
CA GLU A 59 14.58 34.43 -3.72
C GLU A 59 15.32 34.81 -5.01
N LEU A 60 15.75 33.81 -5.80
CA LEU A 60 16.42 34.04 -7.08
C LEU A 60 15.53 34.79 -8.08
N LEU A 61 14.24 34.43 -8.15
CA LEU A 61 13.28 35.11 -9.03
C LEU A 61 13.14 36.59 -8.66
N GLN A 62 13.08 36.91 -7.36
CA GLN A 62 12.93 38.28 -6.87
C GLN A 62 14.19 39.16 -7.09
N THR A 63 15.37 38.53 -7.05
CA THR A 63 16.65 39.23 -7.12
C THR A 63 17.29 39.29 -8.50
N SER A 64 16.86 38.41 -9.42
CA SER A 64 17.50 38.23 -10.74
C SER A 64 17.27 39.37 -11.74
N GLY A 65 16.20 40.14 -11.60
CA GLY A 65 15.77 41.11 -12.61
C GLY A 65 15.30 40.52 -13.93
N ALA A 66 15.11 39.20 -14.04
CA ALA A 66 14.67 38.52 -15.25
C ALA A 66 13.22 38.88 -15.61
N GLU A 67 12.94 39.08 -16.91
CA GLU A 67 11.57 39.27 -17.39
C GLU A 67 10.88 37.93 -17.65
N ASN A 68 11.63 36.93 -18.17
CA ASN A 68 11.15 35.60 -18.51
C ASN A 68 12.01 34.54 -17.84
N ALA A 69 11.52 33.97 -16.73
CA ALA A 69 12.20 32.92 -16.00
C ALA A 69 11.57 31.54 -16.32
N VAL A 70 12.41 30.53 -16.51
CA VAL A 70 12.00 29.15 -16.74
C VAL A 70 12.52 28.24 -15.63
N LEU A 71 11.62 27.42 -15.07
CA LEU A 71 11.94 26.39 -14.09
C LEU A 71 11.82 25.01 -14.74
N VAL A 72 12.91 24.25 -14.73
CA VAL A 72 12.95 22.94 -15.40
C VAL A 72 12.83 21.80 -14.38
N TYR A 73 11.93 20.86 -14.69
CA TYR A 73 11.66 19.65 -13.90
C TYR A 73 11.91 18.40 -14.75
N SER A 74 12.31 17.31 -14.11
CA SER A 74 12.46 16.01 -14.76
C SER A 74 11.11 15.40 -15.07
N GLY A 75 10.98 14.72 -16.19
CA GLY A 75 9.74 14.07 -16.58
C GLY A 75 8.63 15.07 -16.90
N ASP A 76 7.47 14.82 -16.36
CA ASP A 76 6.27 15.66 -16.47
C ASP A 76 6.06 16.52 -15.21
N THR A 77 5.55 17.72 -15.37
CA THR A 77 5.28 18.66 -14.28
C THR A 77 4.13 18.22 -13.37
N GLY A 78 3.23 17.38 -13.86
CA GLY A 78 2.05 16.88 -13.11
C GLY A 78 2.23 15.49 -12.52
N PHE A 79 3.34 14.77 -12.81
CA PHE A 79 3.53 13.40 -12.36
C PHE A 79 4.57 13.32 -11.22
N TYR A 80 4.11 13.33 -9.97
CA TYR A 80 4.95 13.30 -8.75
C TYR A 80 6.12 14.30 -8.79
N SER A 81 5.89 15.48 -9.36
CA SER A 81 6.87 16.51 -9.57
C SER A 81 6.90 17.55 -8.44
N GLY A 82 8.07 18.11 -8.16
CA GLY A 82 8.21 19.28 -7.29
C GLY A 82 7.55 20.56 -7.85
N ALA A 83 7.03 20.53 -9.07
CA ALA A 83 6.35 21.67 -9.69
C ALA A 83 5.08 22.08 -8.92
N SER A 84 4.37 21.14 -8.30
CA SER A 84 3.16 21.46 -7.51
C SER A 84 3.47 22.34 -6.30
N ALA A 85 4.51 22.01 -5.52
CA ALA A 85 4.93 22.82 -4.38
C ALA A 85 5.45 24.21 -4.82
N MET A 86 6.10 24.28 -6.00
CA MET A 86 6.54 25.54 -6.57
C MET A 86 5.37 26.39 -7.04
N MET A 87 4.35 25.80 -7.65
CA MET A 87 3.13 26.50 -8.05
C MET A 87 2.43 27.16 -6.86
N GLU A 88 2.26 26.39 -5.77
CA GLU A 88 1.69 26.92 -4.52
C GLU A 88 2.52 28.09 -3.97
N LYS A 89 3.86 27.98 -4.00
CA LYS A 89 4.76 29.06 -3.57
C LYS A 89 4.61 30.31 -4.42
N LEU A 90 4.54 30.17 -5.75
CA LEU A 90 4.38 31.29 -6.69
C LEU A 90 3.01 31.95 -6.52
N GLU A 91 1.96 31.19 -6.31
CA GLU A 91 0.61 31.70 -6.06
C GLU A 91 0.59 32.54 -4.77
N ASN A 92 1.22 32.07 -3.69
CA ASN A 92 1.35 32.78 -2.42
C ASN A 92 2.15 34.10 -2.56
N LEU A 93 3.02 34.20 -3.57
CA LEU A 93 3.77 35.42 -3.90
C LEU A 93 3.04 36.31 -4.92
N GLY A 94 1.84 35.95 -5.35
CA GLY A 94 1.07 36.67 -6.36
C GLY A 94 1.67 36.60 -7.78
N VAL A 95 2.56 35.64 -8.03
CA VAL A 95 3.21 35.43 -9.32
C VAL A 95 2.41 34.42 -10.13
N ARG A 96 1.88 34.84 -11.29
CA ARG A 96 1.24 33.91 -12.23
C ARG A 96 2.32 33.13 -12.99
N ALA A 97 2.22 31.81 -12.94
CA ALA A 97 3.11 30.92 -13.66
C ALA A 97 2.35 30.13 -14.75
N ARG A 98 3.02 29.90 -15.87
CA ARG A 98 2.56 28.98 -16.92
C ARG A 98 3.19 27.61 -16.67
N VAL A 99 2.42 26.53 -16.82
CA VAL A 99 2.93 25.16 -16.71
C VAL A 99 2.88 24.48 -18.07
N LEU A 100 4.00 23.90 -18.48
CA LEU A 100 4.11 23.12 -19.71
C LEU A 100 4.43 21.66 -19.36
N PRO A 101 3.71 20.69 -19.95
CA PRO A 101 3.93 19.27 -19.70
C PRO A 101 5.25 18.77 -20.29
N GLY A 102 5.70 17.62 -19.81
CA GLY A 102 6.78 16.84 -20.40
C GLY A 102 6.42 15.36 -20.47
N LEU A 103 7.27 14.53 -21.07
CA LEU A 103 7.10 13.09 -21.11
C LEU A 103 7.56 12.50 -19.75
N SER A 104 6.66 11.85 -19.05
CA SER A 104 6.99 11.15 -17.80
C SER A 104 7.61 9.78 -18.06
N SER A 105 8.32 9.23 -17.06
CA SER A 105 8.90 7.89 -17.15
C SER A 105 7.87 6.78 -17.37
N ILE A 106 6.62 6.97 -16.94
CA ILE A 106 5.53 6.02 -17.22
C ILE A 106 5.19 5.96 -18.71
N GLN A 107 5.11 7.12 -19.37
CA GLN A 107 4.84 7.19 -20.81
C GLN A 107 5.99 6.60 -21.62
N LEU A 108 7.23 6.89 -21.23
CA LEU A 108 8.43 6.34 -21.86
C LEU A 108 8.50 4.82 -21.68
N LEU A 109 8.23 4.30 -20.48
CA LEU A 109 8.20 2.86 -20.25
C LEU A 109 7.09 2.19 -21.06
N ALA A 110 5.88 2.73 -21.05
CA ALA A 110 4.75 2.19 -21.80
C ALA A 110 5.03 2.14 -23.30
N ALA A 111 5.65 3.17 -23.85
CA ALA A 111 6.08 3.21 -25.26
C ALA A 111 7.16 2.17 -25.56
N ALA A 112 8.17 2.02 -24.69
CA ALA A 112 9.23 1.02 -24.84
C ALA A 112 8.70 -0.42 -24.73
N LEU A 113 7.60 -0.63 -23.98
CA LEU A 113 6.93 -1.92 -23.85
C LEU A 113 5.88 -2.17 -24.94
N GLY A 114 5.47 -1.14 -25.68
CA GLY A 114 4.40 -1.24 -26.69
C GLY A 114 3.02 -1.52 -26.10
N CYS A 115 2.73 -1.05 -24.87
CA CYS A 115 1.47 -1.31 -24.19
C CYS A 115 0.86 -0.04 -23.56
N PRO A 116 -0.47 0.03 -23.42
CA PRO A 116 -1.14 1.14 -22.78
C PRO A 116 -0.93 1.11 -21.26
N TRP A 117 -0.85 2.28 -20.62
CA TRP A 117 -0.62 2.43 -19.19
C TRP A 117 -1.86 2.86 -18.38
N GLN A 118 -3.00 3.16 -19.02
CA GLN A 118 -4.19 3.61 -18.32
C GLN A 118 -4.76 2.59 -17.31
N GLY A 119 -4.41 1.31 -17.47
CA GLY A 119 -4.80 0.24 -16.53
C GLY A 119 -3.82 0.04 -15.36
N TRP A 120 -2.71 0.77 -15.32
CA TRP A 120 -1.70 0.58 -14.30
C TRP A 120 -2.09 1.29 -12.99
N ASN A 121 -1.71 0.69 -11.87
CA ASN A 121 -1.66 1.37 -10.58
C ASN A 121 -0.39 2.20 -10.51
N LEU A 122 -0.48 3.47 -10.12
CA LEU A 122 0.64 4.41 -10.14
C LEU A 122 1.06 4.75 -8.73
N VAL A 123 2.29 4.41 -8.38
CA VAL A 123 2.84 4.57 -7.03
C VAL A 123 4.15 5.35 -7.08
N SER A 124 4.32 6.30 -6.17
CA SER A 124 5.60 6.95 -5.97
C SER A 124 6.31 6.37 -4.75
N ALA A 125 7.44 5.73 -5.01
CA ALA A 125 8.45 5.34 -4.02
C ALA A 125 9.66 6.29 -4.03
N HIS A 126 9.59 7.39 -4.80
CA HIS A 126 10.66 8.38 -4.89
C HIS A 126 10.59 9.36 -3.71
N GLY A 127 11.52 9.22 -2.77
CA GLY A 127 11.56 10.06 -1.56
C GLY A 127 10.39 9.87 -0.60
N ARG A 128 9.66 8.76 -0.75
CA ARG A 128 8.54 8.33 0.12
C ARG A 128 8.61 6.83 0.32
N THR A 129 8.21 6.37 1.49
CA THR A 129 7.96 4.95 1.73
C THR A 129 6.59 4.56 1.17
N CYS A 130 6.50 3.38 0.56
CA CYS A 130 5.23 2.76 0.16
C CYS A 130 5.19 1.31 0.65
N ASP A 131 4.01 0.73 0.73
CA ASP A 131 3.85 -0.72 0.91
C ASP A 131 3.65 -1.38 -0.47
N PRO A 132 4.71 -1.94 -1.08
CA PRO A 132 4.60 -2.49 -2.43
C PRO A 132 3.66 -3.71 -2.48
N VAL A 133 3.50 -4.43 -1.37
CA VAL A 133 2.58 -5.57 -1.29
C VAL A 133 1.13 -5.12 -1.37
N ALA A 134 0.74 -4.12 -0.55
CA ALA A 134 -0.59 -3.56 -0.58
C ALA A 134 -0.95 -2.99 -1.96
N GLU A 135 0.02 -2.36 -2.62
CA GLU A 135 -0.17 -1.80 -3.95
C GLU A 135 -0.35 -2.89 -5.04
N CYS A 136 0.46 -3.95 -5.01
CA CYS A 136 0.33 -5.06 -5.96
C CYS A 136 -0.89 -5.95 -5.70
N MET A 137 -1.41 -5.99 -4.46
CA MET A 137 -2.64 -6.72 -4.12
C MET A 137 -3.91 -6.14 -4.77
N GLN A 138 -3.83 -4.99 -5.44
CA GLN A 138 -4.93 -4.45 -6.23
C GLN A 138 -5.24 -5.27 -7.51
N GLY A 139 -4.41 -6.25 -7.87
CA GLY A 139 -4.65 -7.18 -8.98
C GLY A 139 -4.54 -6.56 -10.37
N ARG A 140 -3.76 -5.49 -10.51
CA ARG A 140 -3.46 -4.81 -11.78
C ARG A 140 -1.97 -4.48 -11.86
N PRO A 141 -1.41 -4.28 -13.05
CA PRO A 141 -0.02 -3.90 -13.19
C PRO A 141 0.28 -2.66 -12.36
N THR A 142 1.34 -2.69 -11.56
CA THR A 142 1.70 -1.58 -10.65
C THR A 142 3.02 -0.98 -11.06
N PHE A 143 2.98 0.30 -11.43
CA PHE A 143 4.15 1.10 -11.76
C PHE A 143 4.64 1.83 -10.52
N PHE A 144 5.93 1.67 -10.22
CA PHE A 144 6.62 2.37 -9.14
C PHE A 144 7.62 3.37 -9.74
N LEU A 145 7.41 4.65 -9.41
CA LEU A 145 8.44 5.68 -9.59
C LEU A 145 9.45 5.52 -8.46
N THR A 146 10.63 4.99 -8.74
CA THR A 146 11.64 4.63 -7.74
C THR A 146 12.66 5.75 -7.52
N GLY A 147 13.38 5.69 -6.40
CA GLY A 147 14.48 6.62 -6.10
C GLY A 147 14.88 6.63 -4.63
N GLY A 148 16.13 6.98 -4.35
CA GLY A 148 16.69 6.95 -3.00
C GLY A 148 16.89 5.53 -2.50
N SER A 149 16.37 5.22 -1.30
CA SER A 149 16.44 3.88 -0.70
C SER A 149 15.48 2.87 -1.32
N GLU A 150 14.42 3.35 -1.99
CA GLU A 150 13.39 2.54 -2.62
C GLU A 150 13.71 2.35 -4.11
N ASP A 151 14.80 1.64 -4.39
CA ASP A 151 15.19 1.26 -5.75
C ASP A 151 14.42 0.00 -6.23
N PRO A 152 14.46 -0.33 -7.53
CA PRO A 152 13.75 -1.49 -8.06
C PRO A 152 14.13 -2.81 -7.38
N ALA A 153 15.40 -3.03 -7.03
CA ALA A 153 15.85 -4.27 -6.39
C ALA A 153 15.30 -4.39 -4.97
N THR A 154 15.31 -3.30 -4.22
CA THR A 154 14.76 -3.23 -2.85
C THR A 154 13.26 -3.54 -2.85
N LEU A 155 12.48 -2.90 -3.73
CA LEU A 155 11.04 -3.17 -3.85
C LEU A 155 10.77 -4.63 -4.27
N CYS A 156 11.54 -5.15 -5.22
CA CYS A 156 11.43 -6.55 -5.62
C CYS A 156 11.79 -7.51 -4.48
N ALA A 157 12.77 -7.20 -3.64
CA ALA A 157 13.13 -8.02 -2.48
C ALA A 157 12.00 -8.05 -1.44
N GLN A 158 11.38 -6.91 -1.16
CA GLN A 158 10.21 -6.83 -0.27
C GLN A 158 9.04 -7.66 -0.83
N LEU A 159 8.73 -7.53 -2.12
CA LEU A 159 7.69 -8.31 -2.78
C LEU A 159 8.00 -9.82 -2.78
N ALA A 160 9.23 -10.21 -3.05
CA ALA A 160 9.62 -11.63 -3.07
C ALA A 160 9.47 -12.28 -1.69
N ALA A 161 9.81 -11.57 -0.61
CA ALA A 161 9.65 -12.03 0.77
C ALA A 161 8.18 -12.33 1.12
N GLU A 162 7.23 -11.63 0.48
CA GLU A 162 5.80 -11.74 0.72
C GLU A 162 5.06 -12.58 -0.37
N GLY A 163 5.82 -13.43 -1.10
CA GLY A 163 5.24 -14.42 -2.02
C GLY A 163 4.93 -13.92 -3.43
N PHE A 164 5.45 -12.75 -3.85
CA PHE A 164 5.36 -12.27 -5.23
C PHE A 164 6.56 -12.72 -6.09
N GLY A 165 7.43 -13.60 -5.59
CA GLY A 165 8.70 -13.95 -6.23
C GLY A 165 8.58 -14.38 -7.69
N ASP A 166 7.53 -15.11 -8.06
CA ASP A 166 7.31 -15.61 -9.42
C ASP A 166 6.52 -14.64 -10.32
N VAL A 167 6.04 -13.51 -9.80
CA VAL A 167 5.35 -12.48 -10.59
C VAL A 167 6.34 -11.84 -11.54
N GLN A 168 5.95 -11.64 -12.81
CA GLN A 168 6.79 -10.97 -13.79
C GLN A 168 6.88 -9.47 -13.50
N ALA A 169 8.04 -8.91 -13.76
CA ALA A 169 8.27 -7.49 -13.60
C ALA A 169 9.25 -6.95 -14.66
N VAL A 170 9.25 -5.64 -14.82
CA VAL A 170 10.09 -4.93 -15.78
C VAL A 170 10.74 -3.75 -15.07
N VAL A 171 12.05 -3.60 -15.23
CA VAL A 171 12.77 -2.40 -14.83
C VAL A 171 13.16 -1.62 -16.08
N GLY A 172 12.69 -0.37 -16.18
CA GLY A 172 13.12 0.59 -17.19
C GLY A 172 14.20 1.49 -16.61
N GLN A 173 15.38 1.47 -17.19
CA GLN A 173 16.53 2.26 -16.76
C GLN A 173 16.89 3.31 -17.80
N CYS A 174 17.16 4.55 -17.39
CA CYS A 174 17.56 5.67 -18.24
C CYS A 174 16.64 5.87 -19.45
N LEU A 175 15.32 5.74 -19.24
CA LEU A 175 14.32 5.77 -20.31
C LEU A 175 14.39 7.05 -21.15
N GLY A 176 14.30 6.88 -22.46
CA GLY A 176 14.36 7.97 -23.44
C GLY A 176 15.74 8.60 -23.58
N THR A 177 16.81 7.93 -23.14
CA THR A 177 18.20 8.36 -23.35
C THR A 177 18.97 7.30 -24.15
N PRO A 178 20.17 7.61 -24.68
CA PRO A 178 21.01 6.62 -25.37
C PRO A 178 21.41 5.41 -24.51
N GLU A 179 21.38 5.55 -23.19
CA GLU A 179 21.69 4.50 -22.20
C GLU A 179 20.46 3.71 -21.77
N GLU A 180 19.33 3.86 -22.46
CA GLU A 180 18.08 3.15 -22.15
C GLU A 180 18.30 1.63 -22.12
N LYS A 181 17.80 1.01 -21.05
CA LYS A 181 17.78 -0.46 -20.89
C LYS A 181 16.46 -0.92 -20.27
N ILE A 182 15.95 -2.00 -20.81
CA ILE A 182 14.76 -2.68 -20.29
C ILE A 182 15.17 -4.06 -19.79
N PHE A 183 15.00 -4.30 -18.49
CA PHE A 183 15.23 -5.59 -17.85
C PHE A 183 13.88 -6.26 -17.59
N ARG A 184 13.74 -7.52 -17.99
CA ARG A 184 12.55 -8.34 -17.78
C ARG A 184 12.93 -9.57 -16.98
N GLY A 185 12.08 -9.97 -16.06
CA GLY A 185 12.27 -11.19 -15.26
C GLY A 185 11.21 -11.30 -14.17
N SER A 186 11.31 -12.35 -13.39
CA SER A 186 10.51 -12.47 -12.17
C SER A 186 10.97 -11.46 -11.11
N VAL A 187 10.08 -11.10 -10.21
CA VAL A 187 10.38 -10.25 -9.05
C VAL A 187 11.60 -10.78 -8.28
N LYS A 188 11.70 -12.11 -8.10
CA LYS A 188 12.83 -12.76 -7.42
C LYS A 188 14.15 -12.57 -8.17
N GLU A 189 14.16 -12.67 -9.50
CA GLU A 189 15.36 -12.45 -10.31
C GLU A 189 15.79 -10.99 -10.27
N LEU A 190 14.85 -10.05 -10.39
CA LEU A 190 15.14 -8.62 -10.36
C LEU A 190 15.57 -8.13 -8.97
N ALA A 191 15.15 -8.79 -7.89
CA ALA A 191 15.61 -8.51 -6.53
C ALA A 191 17.12 -8.67 -6.36
N ALA A 192 17.76 -9.54 -7.14
CA ALA A 192 19.21 -9.74 -7.15
C ALA A 192 19.95 -8.76 -8.09
N GLY A 193 19.23 -7.93 -8.83
CA GLY A 193 19.76 -6.99 -9.81
C GLY A 193 20.41 -5.77 -9.16
N ARG A 194 21.17 -5.02 -10.01
CA ARG A 194 21.66 -3.68 -9.68
C ARG A 194 21.25 -2.73 -10.78
N PHE A 195 20.56 -1.66 -10.42
CA PHE A 195 19.99 -0.73 -11.38
C PHE A 195 20.52 0.68 -11.14
N ASN A 196 20.50 1.50 -12.20
CA ASN A 196 20.85 2.91 -12.12
C ASN A 196 19.81 3.68 -11.26
N SER A 197 20.22 4.78 -10.65
CA SER A 197 19.31 5.63 -9.89
C SER A 197 18.16 6.23 -10.70
N LEU A 198 18.31 6.31 -12.04
CA LEU A 198 17.25 6.71 -12.97
C LEU A 198 16.51 5.47 -13.49
N SER A 199 15.86 4.76 -12.62
CA SER A 199 15.09 3.55 -12.95
C SER A 199 13.65 3.68 -12.46
N VAL A 200 12.78 2.88 -13.06
CA VAL A 200 11.39 2.67 -12.66
C VAL A 200 11.08 1.19 -12.71
N LEU A 201 10.11 0.74 -11.91
CA LEU A 201 9.70 -0.65 -11.84
C LEU A 201 8.22 -0.76 -12.26
N LEU A 202 7.91 -1.72 -13.12
CA LEU A 202 6.55 -2.20 -13.39
C LEU A 202 6.47 -3.64 -12.94
N VAL A 203 5.58 -3.93 -11.99
CA VAL A 203 5.22 -5.29 -11.59
C VAL A 203 3.92 -5.64 -12.29
N GLU A 204 3.89 -6.77 -13.01
CA GLU A 204 2.68 -7.23 -13.69
C GLU A 204 1.57 -7.56 -12.69
N ALA A 205 0.34 -7.67 -13.20
CA ALA A 205 -0.80 -8.00 -12.37
C ALA A 205 -0.58 -9.36 -11.69
N ALA A 206 -0.49 -9.35 -10.36
CA ALA A 206 -0.51 -10.58 -9.61
C ALA A 206 -1.93 -11.18 -9.65
N GLU A 207 -2.00 -12.49 -9.72
CA GLU A 207 -3.29 -13.16 -9.56
C GLU A 207 -3.75 -12.99 -8.11
N VAL A 208 -4.81 -12.23 -7.92
CA VAL A 208 -5.49 -12.05 -6.64
C VAL A 208 -6.90 -12.63 -6.75
N LEU A 209 -7.37 -13.20 -5.65
CA LEU A 209 -8.76 -13.66 -5.64
C LEU A 209 -9.70 -12.46 -5.73
N PRO A 210 -10.76 -12.56 -6.54
CA PRO A 210 -11.73 -11.47 -6.64
C PRO A 210 -12.34 -11.21 -5.26
N ARG A 211 -12.53 -9.92 -4.94
CA ARG A 211 -13.21 -9.50 -3.70
C ARG A 211 -14.58 -10.17 -3.63
N ARG A 212 -14.82 -10.92 -2.56
CA ARG A 212 -16.08 -11.59 -2.28
C ARG A 212 -16.75 -10.95 -1.05
N ALA A 213 -18.05 -11.13 -0.95
CA ALA A 213 -18.75 -10.84 0.29
C ALA A 213 -18.18 -11.73 1.43
N PRO A 214 -18.12 -11.25 2.67
CA PRO A 214 -17.71 -12.05 3.82
C PRO A 214 -18.54 -13.33 3.97
N GLY A 215 -17.92 -14.36 4.53
CA GLY A 215 -18.59 -15.64 4.80
C GLY A 215 -18.24 -16.70 3.77
N LEU A 216 -16.95 -16.92 3.48
CA LEU A 216 -16.50 -18.06 2.72
C LEU A 216 -16.98 -19.38 3.35
N PRO A 217 -17.35 -20.41 2.58
CA PRO A 217 -17.75 -21.72 3.11
C PRO A 217 -16.65 -22.30 4.02
N ASP A 218 -17.06 -22.96 5.10
CA ASP A 218 -16.11 -23.60 6.04
C ASP A 218 -15.24 -24.66 5.35
N GLU A 219 -15.77 -25.32 4.33
CA GLU A 219 -15.12 -26.36 3.53
C GLU A 219 -14.03 -25.80 2.60
N ALA A 220 -14.03 -24.49 2.37
CA ALA A 220 -13.00 -23.84 1.56
C ALA A 220 -11.66 -23.76 2.29
N PHE A 221 -11.63 -23.87 3.61
CA PHE A 221 -10.41 -23.75 4.42
C PHE A 221 -9.73 -25.08 4.68
N GLU A 222 -8.39 -25.06 4.73
CA GLU A 222 -7.61 -26.16 5.33
C GLU A 222 -7.89 -26.17 6.85
N ARG A 223 -8.22 -27.36 7.38
CA ARG A 223 -8.65 -27.60 8.75
C ARG A 223 -7.89 -28.77 9.36
N GLY A 224 -7.74 -28.73 10.67
CA GLY A 224 -7.23 -29.81 11.50
C GLY A 224 -8.03 -29.87 12.81
N ASP A 225 -7.37 -30.25 13.88
CA ASP A 225 -7.99 -30.32 15.23
C ASP A 225 -8.08 -28.95 15.92
N VAL A 226 -7.57 -27.90 15.25
CA VAL A 226 -7.66 -26.52 15.76
C VAL A 226 -9.08 -25.99 15.54
N PRO A 227 -9.72 -25.41 16.58
CA PRO A 227 -11.04 -24.79 16.43
C PRO A 227 -11.05 -23.73 15.34
N MET A 228 -12.12 -23.69 14.55
CA MET A 228 -12.30 -22.69 13.48
C MET A 228 -13.60 -21.94 13.69
N THR A 229 -13.53 -20.62 13.65
CA THR A 229 -14.70 -19.72 13.62
C THR A 229 -15.54 -20.03 12.37
N LYS A 230 -16.84 -20.27 12.55
CA LYS A 230 -17.74 -20.72 11.49
C LYS A 230 -18.15 -19.56 10.56
N GLN A 231 -18.57 -19.90 9.35
CA GLN A 231 -18.90 -18.99 8.24
C GLN A 231 -19.75 -17.77 8.69
N GLU A 232 -20.88 -18.03 9.36
CA GLU A 232 -21.83 -16.98 9.75
C GLU A 232 -21.23 -16.05 10.82
N VAL A 233 -20.42 -16.61 11.72
CA VAL A 233 -19.72 -15.83 12.74
C VAL A 233 -18.61 -14.99 12.12
N ARG A 234 -17.83 -15.54 11.17
CA ARG A 234 -16.81 -14.78 10.44
C ARG A 234 -17.42 -13.57 9.73
N ALA A 235 -18.52 -13.79 8.98
CA ALA A 235 -19.23 -12.71 8.29
C ALA A 235 -19.69 -11.61 9.26
N ALA A 236 -20.22 -12.01 10.44
CA ALA A 236 -20.64 -11.09 11.46
C ALA A 236 -19.45 -10.32 12.08
N VAL A 237 -18.30 -10.97 12.30
CA VAL A 237 -17.07 -10.33 12.81
C VAL A 237 -16.61 -9.21 11.88
N LEU A 238 -16.52 -9.48 10.57
CA LEU A 238 -16.11 -8.46 9.60
C LEU A 238 -17.07 -7.27 9.57
N ALA A 239 -18.38 -7.55 9.64
CA ALA A 239 -19.41 -6.51 9.68
C ALA A 239 -19.30 -5.65 10.97
N LYS A 240 -19.08 -6.30 12.13
CA LYS A 240 -18.91 -5.62 13.42
C LYS A 240 -17.64 -4.79 13.50
N LEU A 241 -16.56 -5.23 12.86
CA LEU A 241 -15.32 -4.48 12.76
C LEU A 241 -15.38 -3.36 11.72
N ALA A 242 -16.41 -3.31 10.88
CA ALA A 242 -16.54 -2.35 9.78
C ALA A 242 -15.22 -2.18 8.99
N VAL A 243 -14.66 -3.33 8.56
CA VAL A 243 -13.33 -3.41 7.93
C VAL A 243 -13.23 -2.52 6.69
N ARG A 244 -12.18 -1.70 6.62
CA ARG A 244 -11.88 -0.81 5.50
C ARG A 244 -10.75 -1.38 4.64
N PRO A 245 -10.68 -1.03 3.37
CA PRO A 245 -9.66 -1.58 2.46
C PRO A 245 -8.20 -1.32 2.86
N GLU A 246 -7.93 -0.28 3.64
CA GLU A 246 -6.59 0.17 4.06
C GLU A 246 -6.23 -0.20 5.49
N ASP A 247 -7.14 -0.86 6.23
CA ASP A 247 -6.96 -1.14 7.65
C ASP A 247 -5.74 -2.00 7.97
N ILE A 248 -5.04 -1.65 9.03
CA ILE A 248 -4.11 -2.52 9.74
C ILE A 248 -4.91 -3.32 10.75
N LEU A 249 -4.93 -4.64 10.61
CA LEU A 249 -5.79 -5.54 11.35
C LEU A 249 -4.99 -6.53 12.17
N TRP A 250 -5.40 -6.77 13.41
CA TRP A 250 -4.88 -7.87 14.22
C TRP A 250 -5.95 -8.94 14.39
N ASP A 251 -5.57 -10.20 14.19
CA ASP A 251 -6.35 -11.40 14.52
C ASP A 251 -5.61 -12.14 15.62
N VAL A 252 -6.07 -12.00 16.87
CA VAL A 252 -5.40 -12.55 18.06
C VAL A 252 -6.03 -13.88 18.45
N GLY A 253 -5.21 -14.93 18.52
CA GLY A 253 -5.66 -16.31 18.63
C GLY A 253 -6.27 -16.82 17.34
N ALA A 254 -5.55 -16.60 16.23
CA ALA A 254 -6.04 -16.77 14.87
C ALA A 254 -6.43 -18.22 14.51
N GLY A 255 -5.95 -19.22 15.26
CA GLY A 255 -6.29 -20.62 15.08
C GLY A 255 -5.98 -21.14 13.69
N THR A 256 -6.99 -21.42 12.87
CA THR A 256 -6.83 -21.85 11.47
C THR A 256 -6.51 -20.70 10.52
N GLY A 257 -6.58 -19.45 10.97
CA GLY A 257 -6.47 -18.25 10.13
C GLY A 257 -7.70 -17.96 9.27
N SER A 258 -8.83 -18.59 9.54
CA SER A 258 -10.03 -18.41 8.73
C SER A 258 -10.60 -16.98 8.81
N VAL A 259 -10.55 -16.34 9.97
CA VAL A 259 -10.90 -14.91 10.12
C VAL A 259 -9.83 -14.05 9.48
N SER A 260 -8.55 -14.36 9.73
CA SER A 260 -7.41 -13.63 9.14
C SER A 260 -7.48 -13.55 7.61
N VAL A 261 -7.82 -14.67 6.94
CA VAL A 261 -7.99 -14.72 5.49
C VAL A 261 -9.12 -13.79 5.03
N GLU A 262 -10.27 -13.86 5.66
CA GLU A 262 -11.41 -13.00 5.29
C GLU A 262 -11.14 -11.52 5.57
N LEU A 263 -10.43 -11.20 6.67
CA LEU A 263 -9.95 -9.85 6.95
C LEU A 263 -8.98 -9.37 5.85
N ALA A 264 -8.04 -10.23 5.41
CA ALA A 264 -7.09 -9.90 4.36
C ALA A 264 -7.75 -9.66 3.00
N LEU A 265 -8.77 -10.45 2.66
CA LEU A 265 -9.57 -10.25 1.45
C LEU A 265 -10.43 -8.97 1.51
N ALA A 266 -10.87 -8.57 2.71
CA ALA A 266 -11.66 -7.36 2.92
C ALA A 266 -10.78 -6.08 2.93
N ALA A 267 -9.52 -6.19 3.35
CA ALA A 267 -8.55 -5.09 3.43
C ALA A 267 -7.39 -5.27 2.42
N PRO A 268 -7.65 -5.22 1.10
CA PRO A 268 -6.63 -5.55 0.09
C PRO A 268 -5.47 -4.53 0.02
N ARG A 269 -5.65 -3.32 0.51
CA ARG A 269 -4.61 -2.29 0.63
C ARG A 269 -4.08 -2.12 2.05
N GLY A 270 -4.59 -2.93 2.98
CA GLY A 270 -4.17 -3.01 4.37
C GLY A 270 -3.31 -4.23 4.65
N ARG A 271 -3.05 -4.47 5.93
CA ARG A 271 -2.32 -5.66 6.40
C ARG A 271 -3.04 -6.33 7.54
N VAL A 272 -2.95 -7.66 7.59
CA VAL A 272 -3.50 -8.48 8.67
C VAL A 272 -2.36 -9.21 9.38
N TYR A 273 -2.28 -9.06 10.68
CA TYR A 273 -1.34 -9.76 11.55
C TYR A 273 -2.09 -10.86 12.31
N ALA A 274 -1.88 -12.09 11.89
CA ALA A 274 -2.47 -13.29 12.52
C ALA A 274 -1.54 -13.78 13.62
N VAL A 275 -1.92 -13.58 14.88
CA VAL A 275 -1.13 -13.96 16.05
C VAL A 275 -1.60 -15.32 16.55
N GLU A 276 -0.73 -16.33 16.51
CA GLU A 276 -1.01 -17.69 16.95
C GLU A 276 0.23 -18.30 17.63
N CYS A 277 0.01 -19.01 18.73
CA CYS A 277 1.09 -19.60 19.51
C CYS A 277 1.21 -21.13 19.36
N ARG A 278 0.21 -21.79 18.76
CA ARG A 278 0.26 -23.24 18.53
C ARG A 278 0.85 -23.57 17.17
N PRO A 279 1.85 -24.47 17.10
CA PRO A 279 2.49 -24.84 15.83
C PRO A 279 1.49 -25.35 14.78
N GLU A 280 0.46 -26.12 15.19
CA GLU A 280 -0.58 -26.62 14.29
C GLU A 280 -1.41 -25.50 13.69
N GLY A 281 -1.75 -24.48 14.49
CA GLY A 281 -2.44 -23.28 14.04
C GLY A 281 -1.59 -22.49 13.06
N CYS A 282 -0.31 -22.27 13.37
CA CYS A 282 0.63 -21.59 12.49
C CYS A 282 0.77 -22.30 11.13
N ALA A 283 0.81 -23.62 11.11
CA ALA A 283 0.87 -24.41 9.87
C ALA A 283 -0.42 -24.21 9.03
N LEU A 284 -1.59 -24.23 9.67
CA LEU A 284 -2.86 -24.00 9.00
C LEU A 284 -3.01 -22.58 8.46
N ILE A 285 -2.55 -21.57 9.20
CA ILE A 285 -2.52 -20.17 8.72
C ILE A 285 -1.66 -20.08 7.45
N LYS A 286 -0.46 -20.67 7.44
CA LYS A 286 0.42 -20.70 6.26
C LYS A 286 -0.27 -21.35 5.06
N ALA A 287 -0.89 -22.51 5.26
CA ALA A 287 -1.60 -23.24 4.21
C ALA A 287 -2.80 -22.45 3.65
N ASN A 288 -3.60 -21.84 4.53
CA ASN A 288 -4.74 -21.04 4.11
C ASN A 288 -4.29 -19.72 3.45
N ARG A 289 -3.24 -19.06 3.96
CA ARG A 289 -2.62 -17.88 3.32
C ARG A 289 -2.26 -18.19 1.86
N GLU A 290 -1.60 -19.30 1.61
CA GLU A 290 -1.19 -19.71 0.27
C GLU A 290 -2.39 -20.06 -0.62
N LYS A 291 -3.31 -20.88 -0.11
CA LYS A 291 -4.52 -21.30 -0.83
C LYS A 291 -5.38 -20.12 -1.28
N PHE A 292 -5.53 -19.12 -0.42
CA PHE A 292 -6.33 -17.91 -0.70
C PHE A 292 -5.50 -16.76 -1.27
N ARG A 293 -4.19 -16.95 -1.47
CA ARG A 293 -3.26 -15.94 -2.00
C ARG A 293 -3.35 -14.59 -1.26
N THR A 294 -3.61 -14.64 0.05
CA THR A 294 -3.72 -13.47 0.90
C THR A 294 -2.33 -13.01 1.34
N ARG A 295 -1.55 -12.44 0.40
CA ARG A 295 -0.16 -12.04 0.60
C ARG A 295 0.01 -10.91 1.61
N ASN A 296 -1.06 -10.14 1.84
CA ASN A 296 -1.15 -9.13 2.89
C ASN A 296 -1.47 -9.69 4.29
N LEU A 297 -1.51 -11.03 4.44
CA LEU A 297 -1.64 -11.71 5.72
C LEU A 297 -0.24 -12.10 6.24
N VAL A 298 0.12 -11.59 7.40
CA VAL A 298 1.40 -11.87 8.08
C VAL A 298 1.14 -12.77 9.29
N LEU A 299 1.80 -13.92 9.34
CA LEU A 299 1.78 -14.77 10.52
C LEU A 299 2.76 -14.27 11.57
N VAL A 300 2.29 -14.12 12.80
CA VAL A 300 3.07 -13.78 13.98
C VAL A 300 3.01 -14.96 14.95
N GLU A 301 4.10 -15.73 15.00
CA GLU A 301 4.18 -16.90 15.88
C GLU A 301 4.52 -16.45 17.30
N GLY A 302 3.56 -16.57 18.23
CA GLY A 302 3.77 -16.15 19.61
C GLY A 302 2.49 -16.01 20.40
N LEU A 303 2.65 -15.76 21.69
CA LEU A 303 1.56 -15.58 22.65
C LEU A 303 1.30 -14.09 22.87
N ALA A 304 0.06 -13.66 22.67
CA ALA A 304 -0.36 -12.31 23.04
C ALA A 304 -0.51 -12.17 24.59
N PRO A 305 -0.16 -11.01 25.19
CA PRO A 305 0.14 -9.74 24.50
C PRO A 305 1.60 -9.58 24.04
N ALA A 306 2.54 -10.41 24.49
CA ALA A 306 3.96 -10.22 24.19
C ALA A 306 4.25 -10.14 22.67
N ALA A 307 3.59 -10.98 21.87
CA ALA A 307 3.73 -11.00 20.42
C ALA A 307 3.15 -9.76 19.71
N LEU A 308 2.49 -8.85 20.44
CA LEU A 308 1.90 -7.61 19.88
C LEU A 308 2.85 -6.41 19.97
N SER A 309 3.96 -6.51 20.71
CA SER A 309 4.84 -5.38 21.04
C SER A 309 5.36 -4.66 19.78
N ASP A 310 5.82 -5.44 18.80
CA ASP A 310 6.50 -4.92 17.60
C ASP A 310 5.55 -4.71 16.41
N LEU A 311 4.27 -5.03 16.57
CA LEU A 311 3.28 -4.83 15.51
C LEU A 311 2.95 -3.35 15.34
N PRO A 312 2.63 -2.90 14.13
CA PRO A 312 2.13 -1.54 13.90
C PRO A 312 0.79 -1.33 14.60
N ALA A 313 0.45 -0.07 14.88
CA ALA A 313 -0.81 0.32 15.49
C ALA A 313 -2.01 -0.23 14.68
N PRO A 314 -2.95 -0.95 15.30
CA PRO A 314 -4.07 -1.54 14.57
C PRO A 314 -5.21 -0.52 14.39
N ASP A 315 -5.89 -0.57 13.24
CA ASP A 315 -7.17 0.13 13.03
C ASP A 315 -8.35 -0.70 13.57
N ALA A 316 -8.22 -2.04 13.54
CA ALA A 316 -9.19 -2.92 14.16
C ALA A 316 -8.54 -4.23 14.64
N VAL A 317 -9.13 -4.81 15.71
CA VAL A 317 -8.63 -6.02 16.35
C VAL A 317 -9.77 -7.01 16.53
N PHE A 318 -9.58 -8.23 16.02
CA PHE A 318 -10.38 -9.39 16.39
C PHE A 318 -9.65 -10.21 17.44
N ILE A 319 -10.35 -10.61 18.50
CA ILE A 319 -9.82 -11.49 19.55
C ILE A 319 -10.66 -12.78 19.57
N GLY A 320 -10.12 -13.82 18.92
CA GLY A 320 -10.72 -15.15 18.85
C GLY A 320 -10.30 -16.06 20.00
N GLY A 321 -9.16 -15.77 20.64
CA GLY A 321 -8.63 -16.52 21.77
C GLY A 321 -7.57 -15.72 22.52
N SER A 322 -7.73 -15.60 23.85
CA SER A 322 -6.86 -14.76 24.70
C SER A 322 -6.05 -15.55 25.74
N LYS A 323 -6.35 -16.83 25.96
CA LYS A 323 -5.73 -17.65 27.02
C LYS A 323 -5.67 -16.94 28.39
N GLY A 324 -6.72 -16.20 28.73
CA GLY A 324 -6.82 -15.46 30.00
C GLY A 324 -6.21 -14.05 29.99
N SER A 325 -5.53 -13.63 28.92
CA SER A 325 -4.86 -12.33 28.84
C SER A 325 -5.68 -11.25 28.14
N LEU A 326 -7.02 -11.37 28.10
CA LEU A 326 -7.90 -10.51 27.31
C LEU A 326 -7.72 -9.02 27.62
N ALA A 327 -7.70 -8.64 28.90
CA ALA A 327 -7.51 -7.24 29.31
C ALA A 327 -6.17 -6.67 28.80
N ALA A 328 -5.08 -7.42 28.96
CA ALA A 328 -3.76 -6.98 28.50
C ALA A 328 -3.66 -6.89 26.96
N ILE A 329 -4.41 -7.70 26.21
CA ILE A 329 -4.50 -7.61 24.75
C ILE A 329 -5.26 -6.34 24.35
N VAL A 330 -6.38 -6.04 25.01
CA VAL A 330 -7.14 -4.80 24.81
C VAL A 330 -6.28 -3.58 25.15
N ASP A 331 -5.53 -3.62 26.25
CA ASP A 331 -4.60 -2.56 26.65
C ASP A 331 -3.56 -2.33 25.56
N ALA A 332 -2.87 -3.39 25.12
CA ALA A 332 -1.82 -3.30 24.09
C ALA A 332 -2.33 -2.72 22.77
N ALA A 333 -3.56 -3.02 22.38
CA ALA A 333 -4.16 -2.47 21.16
C ALA A 333 -4.50 -0.98 21.30
N LEU A 334 -5.17 -0.60 22.39
CA LEU A 334 -5.61 0.77 22.62
C LEU A 334 -4.50 1.72 23.03
N ASP A 335 -3.41 1.23 23.63
CA ASP A 335 -2.20 2.01 23.88
C ASP A 335 -1.49 2.42 22.56
N LYS A 336 -1.57 1.57 21.52
CA LYS A 336 -1.02 1.88 20.19
C LYS A 336 -1.96 2.73 19.34
N ASN A 337 -3.25 2.47 19.40
CA ASN A 337 -4.28 3.24 18.71
C ASN A 337 -5.53 3.36 19.60
N PRO A 338 -5.74 4.51 20.27
CA PRO A 338 -6.93 4.73 21.11
C PRO A 338 -8.26 4.61 20.35
N ASP A 339 -8.27 4.75 19.02
CA ASP A 339 -9.45 4.67 18.18
C ASP A 339 -9.65 3.28 17.53
N ALA A 340 -8.84 2.28 17.91
CA ALA A 340 -8.95 0.93 17.37
C ALA A 340 -10.32 0.32 17.65
N ARG A 341 -10.95 -0.25 16.63
CA ARG A 341 -12.21 -1.00 16.74
C ARG A 341 -11.92 -2.40 17.22
N ILE A 342 -12.55 -2.82 18.29
CA ILE A 342 -12.30 -4.13 18.90
C ILE A 342 -13.54 -5.01 18.82
N CYS A 343 -13.36 -6.26 18.38
CA CYS A 343 -14.38 -7.29 18.40
C CYS A 343 -13.83 -8.56 19.07
N VAL A 344 -14.47 -9.00 20.13
CA VAL A 344 -14.12 -10.23 20.87
C VAL A 344 -15.17 -11.28 20.58
N SER A 345 -14.76 -12.51 20.27
CA SER A 345 -15.67 -13.66 20.23
C SER A 345 -15.59 -14.47 21.54
N ALA A 346 -16.73 -14.82 22.08
CA ALA A 346 -16.84 -15.60 23.32
C ALA A 346 -17.90 -16.70 23.19
N ILE A 347 -17.54 -17.91 23.62
CA ILE A 347 -18.47 -19.03 23.83
C ILE A 347 -18.82 -19.14 25.30
N ALA A 348 -17.83 -18.96 26.20
CA ALA A 348 -17.97 -19.04 27.63
C ALA A 348 -18.45 -17.70 28.23
N LEU A 349 -19.29 -17.78 29.26
CA LEU A 349 -19.80 -16.61 29.97
C LEU A 349 -18.69 -15.84 30.69
N GLU A 350 -17.65 -16.53 31.13
CA GLU A 350 -16.48 -15.93 31.77
C GLU A 350 -15.73 -15.04 30.78
N THR A 351 -15.57 -15.50 29.55
CA THR A 351 -14.92 -14.71 28.47
C THR A 351 -15.79 -13.50 28.10
N LEU A 352 -17.10 -13.66 28.02
CA LEU A 352 -18.04 -12.58 27.77
C LEU A 352 -17.92 -11.51 28.87
N SER A 353 -17.96 -11.92 30.13
CA SER A 353 -17.84 -11.01 31.28
C SER A 353 -16.51 -10.28 31.30
N ALA A 354 -15.40 -10.99 31.02
CA ALA A 354 -14.08 -10.40 30.95
C ALA A 354 -13.95 -9.38 29.80
N ALA A 355 -14.56 -9.66 28.63
CA ALA A 355 -14.55 -8.75 27.48
C ALA A 355 -15.32 -7.45 27.79
N VAL A 356 -16.53 -7.57 28.37
CA VAL A 356 -17.32 -6.42 28.77
C VAL A 356 -16.55 -5.57 29.78
N ALA A 357 -15.98 -6.21 30.81
CA ALA A 357 -15.22 -5.51 31.84
C ALA A 357 -13.98 -4.78 31.26
N ALA A 358 -13.20 -5.45 30.42
CA ALA A 358 -11.99 -4.88 29.83
C ALA A 358 -12.29 -3.65 28.94
N LEU A 359 -13.32 -3.73 28.08
CA LEU A 359 -13.72 -2.62 27.22
C LEU A 359 -14.33 -1.46 28.01
N THR A 360 -15.18 -1.76 29.00
CA THR A 360 -15.78 -0.74 29.87
C THR A 360 -14.72 0.01 30.69
N ALA A 361 -13.70 -0.69 31.18
CA ALA A 361 -12.59 -0.08 31.92
C ALA A 361 -11.77 0.92 31.06
N LYS A 362 -11.82 0.79 29.72
CA LYS A 362 -11.21 1.73 28.77
C LYS A 362 -12.18 2.83 28.30
N GLY A 363 -13.32 2.96 28.93
CA GLY A 363 -14.34 3.99 28.59
C GLY A 363 -15.08 3.74 27.29
N ARG A 364 -15.03 2.51 26.75
CA ARG A 364 -15.69 2.17 25.48
C ARG A 364 -17.18 1.90 25.68
N THR A 365 -17.99 2.32 24.71
CA THR A 365 -19.39 1.91 24.62
C THR A 365 -19.45 0.46 24.14
N VAL A 366 -19.90 -0.44 25.05
CA VAL A 366 -19.90 -1.87 24.76
C VAL A 366 -21.21 -2.32 24.16
N GLN A 367 -21.15 -3.04 23.04
CA GLN A 367 -22.28 -3.72 22.42
C GLN A 367 -22.04 -5.23 22.46
N VAL A 368 -23.08 -6.00 22.78
CA VAL A 368 -23.05 -7.46 22.78
C VAL A 368 -24.12 -8.00 21.83
N SER A 369 -23.71 -8.88 20.92
CA SER A 369 -24.61 -9.57 20.00
C SER A 369 -24.43 -11.08 20.15
N GLN A 370 -25.51 -11.85 20.18
CA GLN A 370 -25.47 -13.30 20.15
C GLN A 370 -25.77 -13.82 18.75
N ILE A 371 -24.91 -14.71 18.23
CA ILE A 371 -25.09 -15.40 16.95
C ILE A 371 -25.41 -16.85 17.25
N ALA A 372 -26.64 -17.28 16.96
CA ALA A 372 -27.09 -18.65 17.07
C ALA A 372 -27.32 -19.24 15.68
N VAL A 373 -26.64 -20.33 15.34
CA VAL A 373 -26.69 -20.96 14.04
C VAL A 373 -27.22 -22.39 14.18
N SER A 374 -28.15 -22.74 13.31
CA SER A 374 -28.58 -24.12 13.11
C SER A 374 -28.42 -24.47 11.64
N ARG A 375 -27.82 -25.62 11.34
CA ARG A 375 -27.62 -26.10 9.97
C ARG A 375 -28.38 -27.39 9.74
N ALA A 376 -29.02 -27.52 8.56
CA ALA A 376 -29.70 -28.73 8.17
C ALA A 376 -28.68 -29.85 7.92
N LYS A 377 -28.94 -31.04 8.47
CA LYS A 377 -28.21 -32.28 8.21
C LYS A 377 -29.17 -33.31 7.64
N ALA A 378 -28.84 -33.89 6.50
CA ALA A 378 -29.62 -34.99 5.89
C ALA A 378 -29.45 -36.26 6.73
N VAL A 379 -30.57 -36.84 7.16
CA VAL A 379 -30.62 -38.09 7.91
C VAL A 379 -31.83 -38.88 7.43
N GLY A 380 -31.63 -40.05 6.80
CA GLY A 380 -32.68 -40.97 6.39
C GLY A 380 -33.78 -40.35 5.50
N GLY A 381 -33.44 -39.45 4.59
CA GLY A 381 -34.39 -38.74 3.72
C GLY A 381 -35.06 -37.52 4.31
N LEU A 382 -34.73 -37.14 5.55
CA LEU A 382 -35.19 -35.92 6.24
C LEU A 382 -34.03 -34.94 6.43
N HIS A 383 -34.33 -33.68 6.66
CA HIS A 383 -33.37 -32.64 7.02
C HIS A 383 -33.60 -32.21 8.47
N LEU A 384 -32.70 -32.63 9.36
CA LEU A 384 -32.75 -32.23 10.77
C LEU A 384 -31.94 -30.96 10.99
N MET A 385 -32.52 -30.00 11.72
CA MET A 385 -31.82 -28.78 12.13
C MET A 385 -30.92 -29.08 13.33
N MET A 386 -29.61 -29.01 13.11
CA MET A 386 -28.58 -29.21 14.13
C MET A 386 -28.13 -27.87 14.66
N ALA A 387 -28.39 -27.57 15.93
CA ALA A 387 -27.92 -26.36 16.60
C ALA A 387 -26.42 -26.41 16.86
N GLN A 388 -25.75 -25.30 16.68
CA GLN A 388 -24.39 -25.07 17.10
C GLN A 388 -24.38 -24.27 18.42
N ASN A 389 -23.25 -24.28 19.15
CA ASN A 389 -23.10 -23.41 20.30
C ASN A 389 -23.25 -21.95 19.90
N PRO A 390 -24.07 -21.18 20.61
CA PRO A 390 -24.18 -19.75 20.35
C PRO A 390 -22.84 -19.06 20.66
N ILE A 391 -22.51 -18.08 19.83
CA ILE A 391 -21.30 -17.25 19.97
C ILE A 391 -21.72 -15.83 20.32
N TYR A 392 -21.08 -15.25 21.31
CA TYR A 392 -21.24 -13.82 21.61
C TYR A 392 -20.16 -13.02 20.90
N LEU A 393 -20.53 -11.96 20.23
CA LEU A 393 -19.63 -10.93 19.70
C LEU A 393 -19.77 -9.68 20.53
N ILE A 394 -18.67 -9.26 21.13
CA ILE A 394 -18.57 -8.09 22.00
C ILE A 394 -17.73 -7.05 21.29
N THR A 395 -18.29 -5.87 21.03
CA THR A 395 -17.59 -4.75 20.42
C THR A 395 -17.50 -3.57 21.36
N GLY A 396 -16.40 -2.79 21.27
CA GLY A 396 -16.20 -1.54 21.97
C GLY A 396 -15.93 -0.42 20.99
N GLU A 397 -16.75 0.61 21.02
CA GLU A 397 -16.62 1.85 20.24
C GLU A 397 -16.28 3.03 21.13
#